data_4edf33bccf4694e2729b6c64a0048bd2
#
_entry.id   4edf33bccf4694e2729b6c64a0048bd2
#
_cell.length_a   1.000
_cell.length_b   1.000
_cell.length_c   1.000
_cell.angle_alpha   90.00
_cell.angle_beta   90.00
_cell.angle_gamma   90.00
#
_symmetry.space_group_name_H-M   'P 1'
#
loop_
_entity.id
_entity.type
_entity.pdbx_description
1 polymer ?
#
loop_
_entity_poly.entity_id
_entity_poly.type
_entity_poly.pdbx_seq_one_letter_code
_entity_poly.pdbx_strand_id
1 'polypeptide(L)'
;MGTLGIGAAAFRDCDELTAITIPDSVTTIGDEAFLSCNSITAITIPNSVTSIGDRAFSGCKLSSITIPESVTVIGGNPFTSCKQLTSIAVSSANPCFITIDGVLFNVNEKLLVCYPRSFTADSYEIPEGTLDNAPGGYNLYW
;
A
#
# COMPACT_ATOMS: atom_id res chain seq x y z
N MET A 1 -1.84 21.36 -17.34
CA MET A 1 -1.55 21.40 -15.90
C MET A 1 -0.35 20.51 -15.59
N GLY A 2 0.51 20.94 -14.72
CA GLY A 2 1.69 20.14 -14.34
C GLY A 2 1.36 18.92 -13.53
N THR A 3 2.37 18.06 -13.33
CA THR A 3 2.32 16.90 -12.45
C THR A 3 2.03 17.32 -11.02
N LEU A 4 1.12 16.63 -10.36
CA LEU A 4 0.74 16.87 -8.98
C LEU A 4 1.19 15.72 -8.09
N GLY A 5 1.38 16.02 -6.81
CA GLY A 5 1.60 15.02 -5.78
C GLY A 5 0.63 15.24 -4.62
N ILE A 6 0.27 14.17 -3.95
CA ILE A 6 -0.39 14.25 -2.64
C ILE A 6 0.71 14.34 -1.61
N GLY A 7 0.78 15.47 -0.91
CA GLY A 7 1.84 15.73 0.06
C GLY A 7 1.77 14.80 1.28
N ALA A 8 2.87 14.79 2.06
CA ALA A 8 2.93 14.04 3.31
C ALA A 8 1.81 14.48 4.25
N ALA A 9 1.12 13.52 4.86
CA ALA A 9 0.03 13.73 5.81
C ALA A 9 -1.14 14.59 5.27
N ALA A 10 -1.31 14.72 3.94
CA ALA A 10 -2.30 15.63 3.34
C ALA A 10 -3.74 15.36 3.78
N PHE A 11 -4.10 14.09 3.99
CA PHE A 11 -5.43 13.67 4.47
C PHE A 11 -5.36 12.91 5.79
N ARG A 12 -4.29 13.09 6.54
CA ARG A 12 -4.11 12.40 7.82
C ARG A 12 -5.26 12.69 8.78
N ASP A 13 -5.75 11.65 9.43
CA ASP A 13 -6.83 11.71 10.43
C ASP A 13 -8.15 12.28 9.88
N CYS A 14 -8.38 12.18 8.58
CA CYS A 14 -9.65 12.58 7.95
C CYS A 14 -10.73 11.52 8.17
N ASP A 15 -11.24 11.41 9.39
CA ASP A 15 -12.15 10.35 9.82
C ASP A 15 -13.53 10.38 9.15
N GLU A 16 -13.96 11.55 8.71
CA GLU A 16 -15.26 11.72 8.05
C GLU A 16 -15.20 11.48 6.53
N LEU A 17 -14.00 11.36 5.97
CA LEU A 17 -13.81 11.17 4.54
C LEU A 17 -14.11 9.72 4.18
N THR A 18 -15.19 9.52 3.40
CA THR A 18 -15.63 8.16 3.01
C THR A 18 -15.13 7.74 1.64
N ALA A 19 -14.84 8.70 0.77
CA ALA A 19 -14.36 8.44 -0.58
C ALA A 19 -13.46 9.56 -1.06
N ILE A 20 -12.51 9.20 -1.92
CA ILE A 20 -11.64 10.16 -2.58
C ILE A 20 -11.36 9.68 -4.00
N THR A 21 -11.29 10.62 -4.92
CA THR A 21 -10.86 10.36 -6.31
C THR A 21 -9.49 10.98 -6.52
N ILE A 22 -8.52 10.17 -6.90
CA ILE A 22 -7.18 10.61 -7.26
C ILE A 22 -7.12 10.76 -8.78
N PRO A 23 -6.93 11.97 -9.31
CA PRO A 23 -6.91 12.17 -10.77
C PRO A 23 -5.60 11.70 -11.40
N ASP A 24 -5.63 11.48 -12.72
CA ASP A 24 -4.49 10.98 -13.50
C ASP A 24 -3.31 11.97 -13.59
N SER A 25 -3.46 13.18 -13.06
CA SER A 25 -2.35 14.13 -12.92
C SER A 25 -1.45 13.86 -11.70
N VAL A 26 -1.89 12.99 -10.78
CA VAL A 26 -1.14 12.68 -9.56
C VAL A 26 -0.12 11.59 -9.84
N THR A 27 1.15 11.86 -9.53
CA THR A 27 2.26 10.92 -9.74
C THR A 27 2.85 10.38 -8.45
N THR A 28 2.62 11.06 -7.33
CA THR A 28 3.18 10.65 -6.03
C THR A 28 2.14 10.73 -4.93
N ILE A 29 2.16 9.76 -4.03
CA ILE A 29 1.40 9.77 -2.78
C ILE A 29 2.42 9.82 -1.65
N GLY A 30 2.40 10.88 -0.87
CA GLY A 30 3.38 11.15 0.17
C GLY A 30 3.24 10.26 1.40
N ASP A 31 4.22 10.36 2.28
CA ASP A 31 4.23 9.64 3.56
C ASP A 31 3.00 10.00 4.39
N GLU A 32 2.35 8.98 4.95
CA GLU A 32 1.18 9.16 5.83
C GLU A 32 0.02 9.92 5.17
N ALA A 33 -0.03 10.01 3.84
CA ALA A 33 -1.00 10.85 3.13
C ALA A 33 -2.45 10.58 3.53
N PHE A 34 -2.80 9.32 3.77
CA PHE A 34 -4.14 8.89 4.20
C PHE A 34 -4.10 8.16 5.55
N LEU A 35 -3.09 8.44 6.37
CA LEU A 35 -2.97 7.80 7.68
C LEU A 35 -4.23 8.04 8.51
N SER A 36 -4.78 6.97 9.05
CA SER A 36 -5.96 7.00 9.93
C SER A 36 -7.22 7.59 9.28
N CYS A 37 -7.37 7.45 7.98
CA CYS A 37 -8.63 7.75 7.31
C CYS A 37 -9.62 6.61 7.56
N ASN A 38 -10.23 6.60 8.75
CA ASN A 38 -10.98 5.45 9.28
C ASN A 38 -12.30 5.17 8.56
N SER A 39 -12.72 6.02 7.63
CA SER A 39 -13.98 5.84 6.89
C SER A 39 -13.78 5.53 5.42
N ILE A 40 -12.55 5.56 4.89
CA ILE A 40 -12.26 5.19 3.50
C ILE A 40 -12.25 3.67 3.38
N THR A 41 -13.21 3.13 2.61
CA THR A 41 -13.34 1.67 2.39
C THR A 41 -12.81 1.21 1.05
N ALA A 42 -12.65 2.13 0.10
CA ALA A 42 -12.10 1.86 -1.22
C ALA A 42 -11.36 3.08 -1.75
N ILE A 43 -10.27 2.84 -2.45
CA ILE A 43 -9.52 3.88 -3.16
C ILE A 43 -8.93 3.26 -4.43
N THR A 44 -8.95 4.03 -5.51
CA THR A 44 -8.32 3.64 -6.77
C THR A 44 -7.04 4.45 -6.95
N ILE A 45 -5.93 3.74 -7.12
CA ILE A 45 -4.64 4.35 -7.44
C ILE A 45 -4.53 4.41 -8.97
N PRO A 46 -4.46 5.60 -9.58
CA PRO A 46 -4.37 5.72 -11.04
C PRO A 46 -3.00 5.30 -11.57
N ASN A 47 -2.95 4.94 -12.86
CA ASN A 47 -1.72 4.54 -13.55
C ASN A 47 -0.69 5.67 -13.72
N SER A 48 -0.99 6.86 -13.26
CA SER A 48 -0.05 7.99 -13.18
C SER A 48 0.86 7.92 -11.97
N VAL A 49 0.44 7.22 -10.90
CA VAL A 49 1.17 7.15 -9.64
C VAL A 49 2.38 6.24 -9.77
N THR A 50 3.56 6.76 -9.46
CA THR A 50 4.82 6.03 -9.52
C THR A 50 5.38 5.68 -8.15
N SER A 51 5.00 6.42 -7.11
CA SER A 51 5.48 6.17 -5.76
C SER A 51 4.39 6.35 -4.70
N ILE A 52 4.45 5.50 -3.69
CA ILE A 52 3.59 5.51 -2.50
C ILE A 52 4.52 5.59 -1.29
N GLY A 53 4.31 6.57 -0.43
CA GLY A 53 5.16 6.84 0.73
C GLY A 53 4.93 5.90 1.92
N ASP A 54 5.73 6.09 2.96
CA ASP A 54 5.66 5.32 4.21
C ASP A 54 4.28 5.52 4.85
N ARG A 55 3.66 4.41 5.26
CA ARG A 55 2.37 4.39 5.96
C ARG A 55 1.25 5.17 5.26
N ALA A 56 1.33 5.28 3.93
CA ALA A 56 0.42 6.13 3.16
C ALA A 56 -1.06 5.82 3.39
N PHE A 57 -1.42 4.55 3.57
CA PHE A 57 -2.80 4.10 3.79
C PHE A 57 -2.99 3.42 5.16
N SER A 58 -2.06 3.61 6.07
CA SER A 58 -2.13 3.00 7.40
C SER A 58 -3.42 3.40 8.12
N GLY A 59 -4.11 2.42 8.72
CA GLY A 59 -5.33 2.67 9.48
C GLY A 59 -6.58 2.91 8.66
N CYS A 60 -6.53 2.82 7.34
CA CYS A 60 -7.73 2.90 6.50
C CYS A 60 -8.60 1.65 6.63
N LYS A 61 -9.90 1.78 6.30
CA LYS A 61 -10.84 0.64 6.26
C LYS A 61 -10.89 -0.09 4.93
N LEU A 62 -9.83 0.00 4.14
CA LEU A 62 -9.77 -0.68 2.85
C LEU A 62 -9.99 -2.18 2.99
N SER A 63 -10.89 -2.74 2.19
CA SER A 63 -11.08 -4.19 2.09
C SER A 63 -10.16 -4.81 1.04
N SER A 64 -9.83 -4.04 0.01
CA SER A 64 -8.91 -4.44 -1.05
C SER A 64 -8.22 -3.21 -1.63
N ILE A 65 -7.09 -3.45 -2.28
CA ILE A 65 -6.37 -2.42 -3.03
C ILE A 65 -5.68 -3.06 -4.23
N THR A 66 -5.59 -2.30 -5.33
CA THR A 66 -4.85 -2.71 -6.51
C THR A 66 -3.68 -1.78 -6.73
N ILE A 67 -2.48 -2.35 -6.83
CA ILE A 67 -1.25 -1.64 -7.17
C ILE A 67 -1.09 -1.65 -8.68
N PRO A 68 -1.15 -0.49 -9.36
CA PRO A 68 -1.02 -0.44 -10.81
C PRO A 68 0.41 -0.68 -11.29
N GLU A 69 0.57 -0.91 -12.59
CA GLU A 69 1.88 -1.16 -13.21
C GLU A 69 2.86 0.00 -13.08
N SER A 70 2.35 1.22 -12.94
CA SER A 70 3.16 2.44 -12.84
C SER A 70 3.92 2.57 -11.52
N VAL A 71 3.44 1.94 -10.44
CA VAL A 71 4.05 2.06 -9.11
C VAL A 71 5.32 1.24 -9.04
N THR A 72 6.44 1.92 -8.86
CA THR A 72 7.77 1.31 -8.75
C THR A 72 8.43 1.48 -7.39
N VAL A 73 7.85 2.34 -6.53
CA VAL A 73 8.34 2.57 -5.17
C VAL A 73 7.17 2.53 -4.20
N ILE A 74 7.30 1.72 -3.17
CA ILE A 74 6.37 1.68 -2.03
C ILE A 74 7.22 1.76 -0.75
N GLY A 75 6.91 2.71 0.10
CA GLY A 75 7.57 2.89 1.40
C GLY A 75 7.20 1.80 2.41
N GLY A 76 7.71 1.93 3.63
CA GLY A 76 7.48 0.98 4.70
C GLY A 76 6.04 1.00 5.22
N ASN A 77 5.51 -0.18 5.52
CA ASN A 77 4.21 -0.36 6.19
C ASN A 77 3.04 0.40 5.55
N PRO A 78 2.86 0.33 4.23
CA PRO A 78 1.88 1.18 3.53
C PRO A 78 0.43 0.94 3.98
N PHE A 79 0.11 -0.29 4.44
CA PHE A 79 -1.23 -0.72 4.82
C PHE A 79 -1.31 -1.20 6.28
N THR A 80 -0.39 -0.78 7.12
CA THR A 80 -0.41 -1.11 8.55
C THR A 80 -1.74 -0.73 9.18
N SER A 81 -2.25 -1.58 10.07
CA SER A 81 -3.52 -1.35 10.75
C SER A 81 -4.76 -1.25 9.86
N CYS A 82 -4.66 -1.64 8.61
CA CYS A 82 -5.84 -1.85 7.75
C CYS A 82 -6.52 -3.16 8.14
N LYS A 83 -7.33 -3.09 9.19
CA LYS A 83 -7.91 -4.28 9.85
C LYS A 83 -8.89 -5.07 8.99
N GLN A 84 -9.36 -4.51 7.89
CA GLN A 84 -10.31 -5.14 6.98
C GLN A 84 -9.68 -5.54 5.64
N LEU A 85 -8.38 -5.28 5.45
CA LEU A 85 -7.71 -5.59 4.21
C LEU A 85 -7.51 -7.10 4.06
N THR A 86 -8.24 -7.68 3.11
CA THR A 86 -8.20 -9.12 2.80
C THR A 86 -7.56 -9.43 1.46
N SER A 87 -7.34 -8.42 0.63
CA SER A 87 -6.83 -8.61 -0.72
C SER A 87 -5.95 -7.44 -1.15
N ILE A 88 -4.73 -7.75 -1.56
CA ILE A 88 -3.85 -6.85 -2.28
C ILE A 88 -3.62 -7.46 -3.66
N ALA A 89 -4.01 -6.75 -4.70
CA ALA A 89 -3.75 -7.14 -6.08
C ALA A 89 -2.66 -6.27 -6.66
N VAL A 90 -1.84 -6.85 -7.52
CA VAL A 90 -0.81 -6.14 -8.28
C VAL A 90 -1.04 -6.41 -9.74
N SER A 91 -1.00 -5.37 -10.58
CA SER A 91 -1.07 -5.53 -12.04
C SER A 91 0.00 -6.52 -12.50
N SER A 92 -0.38 -7.46 -13.37
CA SER A 92 0.56 -8.43 -13.92
C SER A 92 1.70 -7.80 -14.73
N ALA A 93 1.53 -6.55 -15.14
CA ALA A 93 2.55 -5.76 -15.85
C ALA A 93 3.46 -4.97 -14.91
N ASN A 94 3.23 -5.00 -13.59
CA ASN A 94 4.09 -4.27 -12.66
C ASN A 94 5.51 -4.88 -12.64
N PRO A 95 6.56 -4.07 -12.86
CA PRO A 95 7.93 -4.59 -12.95
C PRO A 95 8.60 -4.84 -11.59
N CYS A 96 8.04 -4.31 -10.50
CA CYS A 96 8.70 -4.27 -9.19
C CYS A 96 8.00 -5.07 -8.11
N PHE A 97 6.67 -5.25 -8.22
CA PHE A 97 5.86 -5.85 -7.17
C PHE A 97 5.06 -7.03 -7.69
N ILE A 98 4.87 -8.00 -6.82
CA ILE A 98 3.97 -9.15 -7.03
C ILE A 98 3.26 -9.48 -5.71
N THR A 99 2.21 -10.27 -5.80
CA THR A 99 1.65 -10.94 -4.63
C THR A 99 1.91 -12.45 -4.73
N ILE A 100 2.28 -13.04 -3.59
CA ILE A 100 2.40 -14.48 -3.41
C ILE A 100 1.47 -14.85 -2.27
N ASP A 101 0.45 -15.64 -2.56
CA ASP A 101 -0.59 -15.99 -1.57
C ASP A 101 -1.20 -14.76 -0.88
N GLY A 102 -1.39 -13.67 -1.63
CA GLY A 102 -1.97 -12.42 -1.14
C GLY A 102 -1.01 -11.51 -0.37
N VAL A 103 0.24 -11.92 -0.18
CA VAL A 103 1.28 -11.13 0.48
C VAL A 103 2.07 -10.35 -0.55
N LEU A 104 2.28 -9.07 -0.28
CA LEU A 104 2.96 -8.14 -1.21
C LEU A 104 4.48 -8.24 -1.08
N PHE A 105 5.14 -8.43 -2.20
CA PHE A 105 6.61 -8.48 -2.29
C PHE A 105 7.16 -7.49 -3.31
N ASN A 106 8.34 -6.94 -3.00
CA ASN A 106 9.20 -6.28 -3.96
C ASN A 106 10.19 -7.32 -4.52
N VAL A 107 10.06 -7.62 -5.82
CA VAL A 107 10.85 -8.68 -6.45
C VAL A 107 12.30 -8.27 -6.68
N ASN A 108 12.55 -6.98 -6.91
CA ASN A 108 13.90 -6.48 -7.19
C ASN A 108 14.76 -6.45 -5.91
N GLU A 109 14.14 -6.08 -4.81
CA GLU A 109 14.78 -5.98 -3.50
C GLU A 109 14.68 -7.28 -2.70
N LYS A 110 13.87 -8.23 -3.15
CA LYS A 110 13.58 -9.49 -2.47
C LYS A 110 13.02 -9.27 -1.05
N LEU A 111 12.13 -8.29 -0.93
CA LEU A 111 11.56 -7.88 0.35
C LEU A 111 10.09 -8.26 0.44
N LEU A 112 9.69 -8.77 1.60
CA LEU A 112 8.30 -8.82 2.00
C LEU A 112 7.86 -7.40 2.39
N VAL A 113 6.91 -6.83 1.64
CA VAL A 113 6.46 -5.45 1.84
C VAL A 113 5.29 -5.38 2.82
N CYS A 114 4.29 -6.25 2.65
CA CYS A 114 3.10 -6.24 3.49
C CYS A 114 2.43 -7.61 3.55
N TYR A 115 2.18 -8.05 4.78
CA TYR A 115 1.32 -9.18 5.08
C TYR A 115 -0.03 -8.62 5.56
N PRO A 116 -1.15 -8.85 4.85
CA PRO A 116 -2.44 -8.25 5.22
C PRO A 116 -2.90 -8.70 6.61
N ARG A 117 -3.26 -7.73 7.44
CA ARG A 117 -3.64 -7.99 8.84
C ARG A 117 -4.87 -8.89 8.97
N SER A 118 -5.78 -8.81 8.02
CA SER A 118 -7.02 -9.60 8.07
C SER A 118 -6.86 -11.05 7.65
N PHE A 119 -5.65 -11.47 7.30
CA PHE A 119 -5.41 -12.87 7.00
C PHE A 119 -5.63 -13.72 8.25
N THR A 120 -6.37 -14.81 8.07
CA THR A 120 -6.75 -15.73 9.15
C THR A 120 -5.90 -17.00 9.16
N ALA A 121 -4.87 -17.08 8.33
CA ALA A 121 -3.97 -18.22 8.28
C ALA A 121 -3.19 -18.35 9.58
N ASP A 122 -3.10 -19.57 10.11
CA ASP A 122 -2.34 -19.85 11.33
C ASP A 122 -0.83 -19.83 11.11
N SER A 123 -0.40 -19.93 9.87
CA SER A 123 1.01 -19.95 9.49
C SER A 123 1.20 -19.38 8.10
N TYR A 124 2.37 -18.85 7.86
CA TYR A 124 2.81 -18.40 6.56
C TYR A 124 4.27 -18.77 6.35
N GLU A 125 4.55 -19.43 5.23
CA GLU A 125 5.92 -19.76 4.86
C GLU A 125 6.50 -18.65 4.00
N ILE A 126 7.51 -17.96 4.54
CA ILE A 126 8.20 -16.90 3.78
C ILE A 126 8.97 -17.56 2.63
N PRO A 127 8.76 -17.12 1.38
CA PRO A 127 9.45 -17.70 0.24
C PRO A 127 10.97 -17.66 0.39
N GLU A 128 11.62 -18.76 -0.02
CA GLU A 128 13.07 -18.83 -0.03
C GLU A 128 13.67 -17.70 -0.88
N GLY A 129 14.74 -17.08 -0.40
CA GLY A 129 15.39 -15.95 -1.08
C GLY A 129 14.86 -14.58 -0.67
N THR A 130 13.84 -14.51 0.19
CA THR A 130 13.44 -13.25 0.82
C THR A 130 14.55 -12.79 1.75
N LEU A 131 15.05 -11.57 1.57
CA LEU A 131 16.20 -11.07 2.32
C LEU A 131 15.82 -10.42 3.64
N ASP A 132 14.75 -9.60 3.62
CA ASP A 132 14.36 -8.79 4.78
C ASP A 132 12.91 -8.33 4.64
N ASN A 133 12.40 -7.71 5.67
CA ASN A 133 11.16 -6.96 5.62
C ASN A 133 11.39 -5.59 4.98
N ALA A 134 10.31 -4.94 4.55
CA ALA A 134 10.38 -3.59 4.03
C ALA A 134 11.04 -2.62 5.03
N PRO A 135 11.62 -1.51 4.54
CA PRO A 135 12.21 -0.50 5.41
C PRO A 135 11.30 -0.12 6.57
N GLY A 136 11.88 -0.01 7.76
CA GLY A 136 11.14 0.22 8.98
C GLY A 136 10.95 -1.01 9.84
N GLY A 137 11.05 -2.21 9.29
CA GLY A 137 11.11 -3.47 10.05
C GLY A 137 9.90 -3.84 10.90
N TYR A 138 8.74 -3.18 10.71
CA TYR A 138 7.56 -3.36 11.57
C TYR A 138 6.46 -4.16 10.90
N ASN A 139 6.75 -4.79 9.79
CA ASN A 139 5.74 -5.45 8.95
C ASN A 139 5.01 -6.58 9.67
N LEU A 140 5.61 -7.10 10.72
CA LEU A 140 5.07 -8.19 11.52
C LEU A 140 4.19 -7.72 12.70
N TYR A 141 4.05 -6.41 12.91
CA TYR A 141 3.34 -5.83 14.06
C TYR A 141 2.03 -5.14 13.71
N TRP A 142 1.61 -5.22 12.47
CA TRP A 142 0.36 -4.59 12.06
C TRP A 142 -0.92 -5.33 12.45
#